data_73d7207fc0b9e510d0273ba8a7f68347
#
_entry.id   73d7207fc0b9e510d0273ba8a7f68347
#
_cell.length_a   1.000
_cell.length_b   1.000
_cell.length_c   1.000
_cell.angle_alpha   90.00
_cell.angle_beta   90.00
_cell.angle_gamma   90.00
#
_symmetry.space_group_name_H-M   'P 1'
#
loop_
_entity.id
_entity.type
_entity.pdbx_description
1 polymer ?
#
loop_
_entity_poly.entity_id
_entity_poly.type
_entity_poly.pdbx_seq_one_letter_code
_entity_poly.pdbx_strand_id
1 'polypeptide(L)'
;QPRLAGLMALDLLAKSETRIYYAGDLDPEGVLIAQKLSQYYKGEFYYWHMEATDYERCRSKEVISPKRLKILERITDERLKPVAALIGKFRTAGYQEMLAEEML
;
A
#
# COMPACT_ATOMS: atom_id res chain seq x y z
N GLN A 1 1.75 -11.36 -4.29
CA GLN A 1 2.88 -11.13 -5.17
C GLN A 1 2.42 -10.43 -6.45
N PRO A 2 3.14 -9.42 -6.92
CA PRO A 2 2.85 -8.80 -8.21
C PRO A 2 2.98 -9.82 -9.34
N ARG A 3 2.06 -9.74 -10.30
CA ARG A 3 2.10 -10.65 -11.45
C ARG A 3 3.15 -10.18 -12.45
N LEU A 4 3.74 -11.14 -13.18
CA LEU A 4 4.75 -10.84 -14.20
C LEU A 4 4.27 -9.79 -15.20
N ALA A 5 3.03 -9.91 -15.69
CA ALA A 5 2.47 -8.94 -16.63
C ALA A 5 2.45 -7.51 -16.08
N GLY A 6 2.13 -7.37 -14.78
CA GLY A 6 2.16 -6.07 -14.12
C GLY A 6 3.56 -5.50 -14.02
N LEU A 7 4.55 -6.35 -13.74
CA LEU A 7 5.95 -5.92 -13.67
C LEU A 7 6.48 -5.49 -15.04
N MET A 8 6.07 -6.18 -16.10
CA MET A 8 6.45 -5.79 -17.47
C MET A 8 5.84 -4.44 -17.86
N ALA A 9 4.59 -4.19 -17.44
CA ALA A 9 3.97 -2.89 -17.68
C ALA A 9 4.73 -1.77 -16.95
N LEU A 10 5.16 -2.01 -15.71
CA LEU A 10 5.96 -1.05 -14.97
C LEU A 10 7.29 -0.76 -15.66
N ASP A 11 7.93 -1.78 -16.24
CA ASP A 11 9.19 -1.58 -16.98
C ASP A 11 8.98 -0.65 -18.18
N LEU A 12 7.90 -0.83 -18.92
CA LEU A 12 7.57 0.02 -20.06
C LEU A 12 7.28 1.46 -19.63
N LEU A 13 6.53 1.64 -18.54
CA LEU A 13 6.22 2.96 -18.01
C LEU A 13 7.49 3.67 -17.52
N ALA A 14 8.41 2.94 -16.90
CA ALA A 14 9.68 3.52 -16.45
C ALA A 14 10.51 4.04 -17.62
N LYS A 15 10.54 3.33 -18.75
CA LYS A 15 11.23 3.77 -19.96
C LYS A 15 10.66 5.06 -20.53
N SER A 16 9.37 5.33 -20.29
CA SER A 16 8.70 6.55 -20.71
C SER A 16 8.80 7.66 -19.65
N GLU A 17 9.55 7.44 -18.59
CA GLU A 17 9.69 8.39 -17.46
C GLU A 17 8.34 8.75 -16.82
N THR A 18 7.41 7.82 -16.84
CA THR A 18 6.08 8.02 -16.26
C THR A 18 6.13 7.98 -14.75
N ARG A 19 5.48 8.94 -14.08
CA ARG A 19 5.29 8.90 -12.64
C ARG A 19 4.14 7.99 -12.30
N ILE A 20 4.31 7.18 -11.25
CA ILE A 20 3.27 6.27 -10.78
C ILE A 20 2.71 6.79 -9.45
N TYR A 21 1.39 6.88 -9.37
CA TYR A 21 0.66 7.15 -8.13
C TYR A 21 -0.15 5.90 -7.81
N TYR A 22 0.22 5.21 -6.76
CA TYR A 22 -0.37 3.91 -6.44
C TYR A 22 -1.15 3.95 -5.14
N ALA A 23 -2.37 3.45 -5.18
CA ALA A 23 -3.21 3.26 -4.01
C ALA A 23 -3.55 1.77 -3.89
N GLY A 24 -3.35 1.22 -2.70
CA GLY A 24 -3.66 -0.17 -2.42
C GLY A 24 -4.43 -0.29 -1.12
N ASP A 25 -4.90 -1.49 -0.80
CA ASP A 25 -5.58 -1.73 0.46
C ASP A 25 -4.64 -1.51 1.64
N LEU A 26 -5.18 -0.97 2.71
CA LEU A 26 -4.41 -0.70 3.93
C LEU A 26 -4.53 -1.90 4.87
N ASP A 27 -3.94 -2.99 4.46
CA ASP A 27 -3.75 -4.22 5.23
C ASP A 27 -2.31 -4.68 5.04
N PRO A 28 -1.84 -5.67 5.82
CA PRO A 28 -0.42 -6.05 5.75
C PRO A 28 0.05 -6.43 4.35
N GLU A 29 -0.75 -7.21 3.63
CA GLU A 29 -0.39 -7.65 2.27
C GLU A 29 -0.38 -6.47 1.29
N GLY A 30 -1.41 -5.62 1.36
CA GLY A 30 -1.53 -4.46 0.47
C GLY A 30 -0.38 -3.48 0.62
N VAL A 31 0.02 -3.19 1.85
CA VAL A 31 1.13 -2.28 2.13
C VAL A 31 2.45 -2.91 1.65
N LEU A 32 2.64 -4.21 1.86
CA LEU A 32 3.84 -4.90 1.39
C LEU A 32 3.90 -4.93 -0.15
N ILE A 33 2.78 -5.16 -0.82
CA ILE A 33 2.73 -5.12 -2.29
C ILE A 33 3.12 -3.72 -2.78
N ALA A 34 2.58 -2.68 -2.15
CA ALA A 34 2.91 -1.31 -2.50
C ALA A 34 4.43 -1.06 -2.40
N GLN A 35 5.04 -1.51 -1.30
CA GLN A 35 6.48 -1.38 -1.11
C GLN A 35 7.26 -2.11 -2.19
N LYS A 36 6.89 -3.35 -2.50
CA LYS A 36 7.58 -4.15 -3.52
C LYS A 36 7.47 -3.50 -4.90
N LEU A 37 6.31 -2.98 -5.26
CA LEU A 37 6.13 -2.28 -6.53
C LEU A 37 7.00 -1.03 -6.59
N SER A 38 7.04 -0.26 -5.52
CA SER A 38 7.88 0.93 -5.43
C SER A 38 9.36 0.60 -5.58
N GLN A 39 9.82 -0.48 -4.95
CA GLN A 39 11.21 -0.93 -5.05
C GLN A 39 11.55 -1.46 -6.44
N TYR A 40 10.60 -2.09 -7.11
CA TYR A 40 10.80 -2.62 -8.46
C TYR A 40 10.81 -1.52 -9.52
N TYR A 41 9.94 -0.52 -9.37
CA TYR A 41 9.78 0.53 -10.39
C TYR A 41 11.04 1.41 -10.47
N LYS A 42 11.57 1.58 -11.68
CA LYS A 42 12.82 2.33 -11.92
C LYS A 42 12.59 3.82 -12.20
N GLY A 43 11.40 4.34 -11.90
CA GLY A 43 11.05 5.73 -12.06
C GLY A 43 10.53 6.31 -10.75
N GLU A 44 9.81 7.43 -10.85
CA GLU A 44 9.20 8.06 -9.69
C GLU A 44 7.93 7.31 -9.30
N PHE A 45 7.86 6.86 -8.06
CA PHE A 45 6.74 6.09 -7.52
C PHE A 45 6.25 6.74 -6.24
N TYR A 46 4.96 7.06 -6.21
CA TYR A 46 4.33 7.73 -5.07
C TYR A 46 3.18 6.91 -4.55
N TYR A 47 3.02 6.88 -3.21
CA TYR A 47 1.88 6.26 -2.57
C TYR A 47 0.76 7.29 -2.46
N TRP A 48 -0.43 6.94 -2.96
CA TRP A 48 -1.59 7.80 -2.95
C TRP A 48 -2.63 7.25 -2.00
N HIS A 49 -3.07 8.06 -1.05
CA HIS A 49 -4.02 7.65 -0.02
C HIS A 49 -3.57 6.43 0.78
N MET A 50 -2.29 6.39 1.13
CA MET A 50 -1.72 5.32 1.96
C MET A 50 -1.02 5.88 3.20
N GLU A 51 -1.49 7.03 3.69
CA GLU A 51 -0.97 7.64 4.90
C GLU A 51 -1.77 7.20 6.12
N ALA A 52 -1.23 7.51 7.31
CA ALA A 52 -1.91 7.21 8.57
C ALA A 52 -3.32 7.80 8.63
N THR A 53 -3.50 9.05 8.16
CA THR A 53 -4.80 9.71 8.14
C THR A 53 -5.80 9.00 7.22
N ASP A 54 -5.33 8.43 6.12
CA ASP A 54 -6.18 7.67 5.22
C ASP A 54 -6.69 6.40 5.90
N TYR A 55 -5.82 5.70 6.63
CA TYR A 55 -6.21 4.52 7.39
C TYR A 55 -7.28 4.85 8.42
N GLU A 56 -7.13 5.96 9.13
CA GLU A 56 -8.11 6.37 10.14
C GLU A 56 -9.50 6.58 9.55
N ARG A 57 -9.58 7.06 8.30
CA ARG A 57 -10.84 7.29 7.59
C ARG A 57 -11.46 6.00 7.06
N CYS A 58 -10.65 5.04 6.63
CA CYS A 58 -11.15 3.84 5.97
C CYS A 58 -11.03 2.57 6.83
N ARG A 59 -10.64 2.72 8.09
CA ARG A 59 -10.48 1.58 8.99
C ARG A 59 -11.78 0.80 9.13
N SER A 60 -11.69 -0.51 8.90
CA SER A 60 -12.82 -1.43 9.02
C SER A 60 -12.80 -2.12 10.39
N LYS A 61 -13.79 -3.00 10.60
CA LYS A 61 -13.84 -3.87 11.79
C LYS A 61 -13.27 -5.25 11.50
N GLU A 62 -12.76 -5.47 10.29
CA GLU A 62 -12.20 -6.76 9.91
C GLU A 62 -10.87 -7.00 10.61
N VAL A 63 -10.85 -7.98 11.51
CA VAL A 63 -9.69 -8.30 12.33
C VAL A 63 -8.65 -9.05 11.50
N ILE A 64 -7.39 -8.64 11.65
CA ILE A 64 -6.26 -9.26 10.97
C ILE A 64 -5.64 -10.29 11.91
N SER A 65 -5.37 -11.50 11.40
CA SER A 65 -4.75 -12.57 12.20
C SER A 65 -3.33 -12.18 12.64
N PRO A 66 -2.85 -12.72 13.78
CA PRO A 66 -1.47 -12.49 14.23
C PRO A 66 -0.43 -12.87 13.18
N LYS A 67 -0.69 -13.94 12.43
CA LYS A 67 0.21 -14.40 11.35
C LYS A 67 0.35 -13.35 10.26
N ARG A 68 -0.76 -12.74 9.86
CA ARG A 68 -0.76 -11.68 8.83
C ARG A 68 -0.12 -10.39 9.36
N LEU A 69 -0.32 -10.08 10.63
CA LEU A 69 0.28 -8.88 11.23
C LEU A 69 1.81 -8.91 11.20
N LYS A 70 2.42 -10.10 11.23
CA LYS A 70 3.87 -10.24 11.13
C LYS A 70 4.42 -9.73 9.81
N ILE A 71 3.60 -9.68 8.76
CA ILE A 71 4.02 -9.14 7.46
C ILE A 71 4.46 -7.68 7.60
N LEU A 72 3.87 -6.94 8.54
CA LEU A 72 4.22 -5.53 8.78
C LEU A 72 5.68 -5.33 9.18
N GLU A 73 6.33 -6.36 9.75
CA GLU A 73 7.75 -6.30 10.11
C GLU A 73 8.64 -6.18 8.88
N ARG A 74 8.13 -6.49 7.69
CA ARG A 74 8.86 -6.41 6.43
C ARG A 74 8.80 -5.01 5.79
N ILE A 75 8.04 -4.10 6.37
CA ILE A 75 7.92 -2.74 5.85
C ILE A 75 9.14 -1.92 6.29
N THR A 76 9.92 -1.50 5.32
CA THR A 76 11.14 -0.71 5.55
C THR A 76 11.04 0.69 4.95
N ASP A 77 10.11 0.94 4.04
CA ASP A 77 9.91 2.24 3.42
C ASP A 77 9.36 3.22 4.47
N GLU A 78 10.11 4.29 4.72
CA GLU A 78 9.73 5.29 5.72
C GLU A 78 8.37 5.93 5.42
N ARG A 79 7.99 6.00 4.15
CA ARG A 79 6.69 6.58 3.76
C ARG A 79 5.51 5.69 4.18
N LEU A 80 5.74 4.38 4.33
CA LEU A 80 4.71 3.41 4.70
C LEU A 80 4.72 3.05 6.19
N LYS A 81 5.78 3.38 6.91
CA LYS A 81 5.89 3.03 8.33
C LYS A 81 4.77 3.62 9.19
N PRO A 82 4.34 4.88 9.00
CA PRO A 82 3.23 5.40 9.81
C PRO A 82 1.94 4.62 9.67
N VAL A 83 1.54 4.28 8.43
CA VAL A 83 0.31 3.50 8.22
C VAL A 83 0.48 2.07 8.72
N ALA A 84 1.65 1.47 8.52
CA ALA A 84 1.95 0.13 9.03
C ALA A 84 1.84 0.08 10.55
N ALA A 85 2.33 1.11 11.24
CA ALA A 85 2.24 1.21 12.70
C ALA A 85 0.78 1.23 13.18
N LEU A 86 -0.10 1.96 12.49
CA LEU A 86 -1.51 2.02 12.85
C LEU A 86 -2.23 0.71 12.58
N ILE A 87 -1.94 0.04 11.47
CA ILE A 87 -2.51 -1.28 11.17
C ILE A 87 -2.13 -2.26 12.28
N GLY A 88 -0.88 -2.23 12.72
CA GLY A 88 -0.40 -3.08 13.80
C GLY A 88 -1.04 -2.75 15.15
N LYS A 89 -1.30 -1.47 15.41
CA LYS A 89 -1.92 -1.00 16.65
C LYS A 89 -3.38 -1.41 16.75
N PHE A 90 -4.16 -1.16 15.71
CA PHE A 90 -5.60 -1.43 15.72
C PHE A 90 -5.95 -2.84 15.28
N ARG A 91 -5.06 -3.51 14.55
CA ARG A 91 -5.21 -4.90 14.09
C ARG A 91 -6.42 -5.13 13.20
N THR A 92 -6.82 -4.11 12.46
CA THR A 92 -7.93 -4.18 11.49
C THR A 92 -7.49 -3.63 10.14
N ALA A 93 -8.13 -4.13 9.07
CA ALA A 93 -7.84 -3.68 7.72
C ALA A 93 -8.55 -2.36 7.40
N GLY A 94 -7.99 -1.59 6.47
CA GLY A 94 -8.62 -0.41 5.90
C GLY A 94 -8.77 -0.60 4.39
N TYR A 95 -9.95 -0.28 3.85
CA TYR A 95 -10.25 -0.51 2.45
C TYR A 95 -10.42 0.79 1.67
N GLN A 96 -9.73 0.91 0.55
CA GLN A 96 -9.70 2.11 -0.30
C GLN A 96 -11.08 2.49 -0.82
N GLU A 97 -11.96 1.55 -1.02
CA GLU A 97 -13.32 1.81 -1.47
C GLU A 97 -14.09 2.73 -0.51
N MET A 98 -13.71 2.76 0.77
CA MET A 98 -14.31 3.66 1.75
C MET A 98 -13.82 5.10 1.58
N LEU A 99 -12.72 5.29 0.89
CA LEU A 99 -12.16 6.61 0.59
C LEU A 99 -12.71 7.17 -0.74
N ALA A 100 -13.21 6.30 -1.62
CA ALA A 100 -13.65 6.70 -2.96
C ALA A 100 -14.70 7.81 -2.94
N GLU A 101 -15.63 7.79 -2.00
CA GLU A 101 -16.67 8.81 -1.86
C GLU A 101 -16.07 10.18 -1.56
N GLU A 102 -14.99 10.24 -0.81
CA GLU A 102 -14.30 11.48 -0.48
C GLU A 102 -13.46 12.00 -1.64
N MET A 103 -13.02 11.11 -2.52
CA MET A 103 -12.22 11.49 -3.70
C MET A 103 -13.07 12.12 -4.79
N LEU A 104 -14.36 11.81 -4.82
CA LEU A 104 -15.30 12.33 -5.80
C LEU A 104 -15.78 13.72 -5.41
#